data_f40f67822fe47a0faccaedb67b5274be
#
_entry.id   f40f67822fe47a0faccaedb67b5274be
#
_cell.length_a   1.000
_cell.length_b   1.000
_cell.length_c   1.000
_cell.angle_alpha   90.00
_cell.angle_beta   90.00
_cell.angle_gamma   90.00
#
_symmetry.space_group_name_H-M   'P 1'
#
loop_
_entity.id
_entity.type
_entity.pdbx_description
1 polymer ?
#
loop_
_entity_poly.entity_id
_entity_poly.type
_entity_poly.pdbx_seq_one_letter_code
_entity_poly.pdbx_strand_id
1 'polypeptide(L)'
;NPTKSKPHFGFSKDQFVEAFRMSVSAIIAHKMRSLLTMLGIIIGITSVVSVVALGNGSQQKILENIKGIGTSTMTIFNGTGFGDRRAEQMQNLTINDATALNQQSYVQSVTPNSSSSGTLIYGNQTFSSTSLKGVGEQYFDVDGLKLKSGNLFSAQDVADNNQVALIDESAKKSIFPDENPIGKIVMFNKRPLRIIGVVSDKQMGGPSSSLNLYAPYTTVMNRISGSKKIGSITVKIDDSVNTTVAEKGITELLTMR
;
A
#
# COMPACT_ATOMS: atom_id res chain seq x y z
N ASN A 1 64.79 56.11 25.98
CA ASN A 1 63.85 55.40 25.15
C ASN A 1 63.70 53.96 25.71
N PRO A 2 62.53 53.56 26.25
CA PRO A 2 62.27 52.18 26.60
C PRO A 2 61.66 51.49 25.37
N THR A 3 62.33 50.45 24.89
CA THR A 3 61.90 49.51 23.88
C THR A 3 60.73 48.68 24.40
N LYS A 4 59.55 48.88 23.85
CA LYS A 4 58.35 48.04 24.06
C LYS A 4 58.58 46.69 23.40
N SER A 5 58.83 45.64 24.19
CA SER A 5 58.79 44.27 23.74
C SER A 5 57.31 43.87 23.57
N LYS A 6 56.88 43.45 22.34
CA LYS A 6 55.56 42.86 22.07
C LYS A 6 55.52 41.45 22.65
N PRO A 7 54.47 41.05 23.35
CA PRO A 7 54.31 39.68 23.79
C PRO A 7 54.01 38.78 22.57
N HIS A 8 54.92 37.88 22.26
CA HIS A 8 54.69 36.78 21.34
C HIS A 8 53.74 35.77 22.01
N PHE A 9 52.45 35.84 21.68
CA PHE A 9 51.49 34.76 21.97
C PHE A 9 51.68 33.67 20.91
N GLY A 10 52.76 32.94 21.00
CA GLY A 10 53.00 31.71 20.25
C GLY A 10 52.71 30.53 21.15
N PHE A 11 51.57 29.91 21.03
CA PHE A 11 51.34 28.61 21.64
C PHE A 11 52.31 27.63 21.00
N SER A 12 53.36 27.22 21.79
CA SER A 12 54.31 26.21 21.33
C SER A 12 53.63 24.83 21.31
N LYS A 13 54.01 23.99 20.36
CA LYS A 13 53.52 22.60 20.31
C LYS A 13 53.65 21.85 21.63
N ASP A 14 54.69 22.16 22.39
CA ASP A 14 54.94 21.56 23.68
C ASP A 14 53.92 21.98 24.75
N GLN A 15 53.45 23.22 24.74
CA GLN A 15 52.38 23.69 25.62
C GLN A 15 51.05 23.04 25.30
N PHE A 16 50.77 22.80 24.02
CA PHE A 16 49.54 22.11 23.59
C PHE A 16 49.55 20.63 24.02
N VAL A 17 50.70 19.95 23.87
CA VAL A 17 50.88 18.55 24.30
C VAL A 17 50.77 18.44 25.83
N GLU A 18 51.33 19.39 26.56
CA GLU A 18 51.27 19.39 28.02
C GLU A 18 49.85 19.68 28.55
N ALA A 19 49.14 20.62 27.94
CA ALA A 19 47.73 20.88 28.24
C ALA A 19 46.83 19.67 27.92
N PHE A 20 47.07 19.01 26.81
CA PHE A 20 46.35 17.78 26.45
C PHE A 20 46.62 16.65 27.45
N ARG A 21 47.88 16.46 27.84
CA ARG A 21 48.27 15.44 28.82
C ARG A 21 47.66 15.69 30.21
N MET A 22 47.62 16.96 30.65
CA MET A 22 46.96 17.35 31.90
C MET A 22 45.45 17.12 31.84
N SER A 23 44.81 17.42 30.70
CA SER A 23 43.37 17.18 30.51
C SER A 23 43.03 15.68 30.55
N VAL A 24 43.82 14.84 29.90
CA VAL A 24 43.65 13.38 29.95
C VAL A 24 43.89 12.85 31.37
N SER A 25 44.90 13.34 32.07
CA SER A 25 45.16 12.96 33.45
C SER A 25 44.03 13.35 34.41
N ALA A 26 43.42 14.52 34.23
CA ALA A 26 42.27 14.97 35.02
C ALA A 26 41.03 14.09 34.77
N ILE A 27 40.80 13.67 33.51
CA ILE A 27 39.74 12.76 33.14
C ILE A 27 39.92 11.39 33.83
N ILE A 28 41.13 10.87 33.85
CA ILE A 28 41.43 9.57 34.47
C ILE A 28 41.28 9.64 36.00
N ALA A 29 41.66 10.76 36.63
CA ALA A 29 41.54 10.96 38.09
C ALA A 29 40.08 10.96 38.58
N HIS A 30 39.13 11.38 37.74
CA HIS A 30 37.70 11.44 38.06
C HIS A 30 36.85 10.53 37.14
N LYS A 31 37.26 9.29 36.98
CA LYS A 31 36.69 8.29 36.05
C LYS A 31 35.18 8.22 36.11
N MET A 32 34.59 8.20 37.30
CA MET A 32 33.12 8.07 37.42
C MET A 32 32.35 9.30 36.95
N ARG A 33 32.88 10.50 37.21
CA ARG A 33 32.23 11.76 36.77
C ARG A 33 32.30 11.90 35.26
N SER A 34 33.48 11.63 34.69
CA SER A 34 33.68 11.68 33.23
C SER A 34 32.84 10.64 32.50
N LEU A 35 32.74 9.42 33.03
CA LEU A 35 31.90 8.34 32.47
C LEU A 35 30.42 8.72 32.45
N LEU A 36 29.93 9.24 33.60
CA LEU A 36 28.51 9.66 33.68
C LEU A 36 28.17 10.81 32.74
N THR A 37 29.08 11.80 32.61
CA THR A 37 28.90 12.93 31.70
C THR A 37 28.90 12.48 30.25
N MET A 38 29.84 11.64 29.83
CA MET A 38 29.90 11.06 28.49
C MET A 38 28.64 10.21 28.19
N LEU A 39 28.21 9.38 29.13
CA LEU A 39 27.04 8.54 29.00
C LEU A 39 25.78 9.41 28.81
N GLY A 40 25.63 10.48 29.57
CA GLY A 40 24.51 11.42 29.43
C GLY A 40 24.47 12.10 28.05
N ILE A 41 25.62 12.52 27.53
CA ILE A 41 25.74 13.12 26.20
C ILE A 41 25.41 12.09 25.11
N ILE A 42 25.96 10.88 25.21
CA ILE A 42 25.69 9.81 24.23
C ILE A 42 24.21 9.46 24.19
N ILE A 43 23.57 9.26 25.36
CA ILE A 43 22.14 8.97 25.45
C ILE A 43 21.32 10.11 24.87
N GLY A 44 21.64 11.36 25.19
CA GLY A 44 20.98 12.53 24.68
C GLY A 44 21.02 12.64 23.15
N ILE A 45 22.19 12.53 22.56
CA ILE A 45 22.38 12.60 21.11
C ILE A 45 21.71 11.41 20.42
N THR A 46 21.88 10.20 20.94
CA THR A 46 21.28 8.99 20.37
C THR A 46 19.76 9.08 20.36
N SER A 47 19.17 9.59 21.43
CA SER A 47 17.71 9.77 21.54
C SER A 47 17.19 10.75 20.47
N VAL A 48 17.82 11.89 20.31
CA VAL A 48 17.42 12.90 19.30
C VAL A 48 17.58 12.35 17.89
N VAL A 49 18.72 11.73 17.58
CA VAL A 49 18.97 11.14 16.26
C VAL A 49 17.96 10.03 15.95
N SER A 50 17.64 9.19 16.93
CA SER A 50 16.64 8.12 16.75
C SER A 50 15.25 8.66 16.45
N VAL A 51 14.81 9.69 17.17
CA VAL A 51 13.49 10.32 16.94
C VAL A 51 13.43 10.97 15.55
N VAL A 52 14.48 11.70 15.15
CA VAL A 52 14.56 12.34 13.83
C VAL A 52 14.61 11.29 12.72
N ALA A 53 15.37 10.23 12.89
CA ALA A 53 15.47 9.14 11.91
C ALA A 53 14.14 8.41 11.73
N LEU A 54 13.43 8.12 12.84
CA LEU A 54 12.08 7.53 12.80
C LEU A 54 11.07 8.48 12.14
N GLY A 55 11.13 9.76 12.45
CA GLY A 55 10.26 10.78 11.83
C GLY A 55 10.44 10.85 10.32
N ASN A 56 11.67 10.96 9.85
CA ASN A 56 12.00 11.00 8.43
C ASN A 56 11.64 9.70 7.70
N GLY A 57 11.93 8.56 8.32
CA GLY A 57 11.60 7.24 7.75
C GLY A 57 10.09 7.03 7.63
N SER A 58 9.32 7.46 8.62
CA SER A 58 7.84 7.39 8.57
C SER A 58 7.28 8.31 7.49
N GLN A 59 7.82 9.53 7.38
CA GLN A 59 7.38 10.51 6.37
C GLN A 59 7.66 10.00 4.95
N GLN A 60 8.82 9.39 4.72
CA GLN A 60 9.18 8.82 3.41
C GLN A 60 8.27 7.64 3.05
N LYS A 61 7.98 6.74 4.00
CA LYS A 61 7.03 5.64 3.80
C LYS A 61 5.62 6.13 3.50
N ILE A 62 5.14 7.16 4.19
CA ILE A 62 3.82 7.75 3.93
C ILE A 62 3.79 8.36 2.52
N LEU A 63 4.82 9.10 2.12
CA LEU A 63 4.91 9.70 0.79
C LEU A 63 5.01 8.65 -0.33
N GLU A 64 5.73 7.55 -0.12
CA GLU A 64 5.78 6.43 -1.06
C GLU A 64 4.42 5.72 -1.17
N ASN A 65 3.73 5.52 -0.05
CA ASN A 65 2.38 4.94 -0.02
C ASN A 65 1.35 5.84 -0.73
N ILE A 66 1.45 7.16 -0.56
CA ILE A 66 0.56 8.13 -1.23
C ILE A 66 0.89 8.22 -2.73
N LYS A 67 2.16 8.16 -3.13
CA LYS A 67 2.57 8.14 -4.54
C LYS A 67 2.18 6.85 -5.26
N GLY A 68 2.09 5.75 -4.53
CA GLY A 68 1.62 4.46 -5.07
C GLY A 68 0.10 4.39 -5.28
N ILE A 69 -0.65 5.24 -4.57
CA ILE A 69 -2.09 5.45 -4.79
C ILE A 69 -2.17 6.73 -5.58
N GLY A 70 -2.33 6.62 -6.91
CA GLY A 70 -2.49 7.78 -7.76
C GLY A 70 -3.47 8.77 -7.13
N THR A 71 -3.07 10.02 -6.97
CA THR A 71 -3.88 11.11 -6.40
C THR A 71 -5.18 11.35 -7.16
N SER A 72 -5.33 10.71 -8.29
CA SER A 72 -6.41 10.85 -9.26
C SER A 72 -7.37 9.65 -9.27
N THR A 73 -7.36 8.81 -8.22
CA THR A 73 -8.26 7.64 -8.14
C THR A 73 -9.43 7.93 -7.22
N MET A 74 -10.65 7.68 -7.72
CA MET A 74 -11.90 7.79 -6.99
C MET A 74 -12.60 6.45 -6.92
N THR A 75 -13.22 6.13 -5.78
CA THR A 75 -14.06 4.95 -5.65
C THR A 75 -15.50 5.39 -5.39
N ILE A 76 -16.39 4.93 -6.24
CA ILE A 76 -17.83 5.20 -6.19
C ILE A 76 -18.50 4.02 -5.52
N PHE A 77 -19.25 4.27 -4.47
CA PHE A 77 -20.02 3.28 -3.72
C PHE A 77 -21.52 3.53 -3.87
N ASN A 78 -22.31 2.50 -3.64
CA ASN A 78 -23.76 2.68 -3.46
C ASN A 78 -24.02 3.46 -2.17
N GLY A 79 -24.99 4.37 -2.19
CA GLY A 79 -25.43 5.12 -1.01
C GLY A 79 -24.77 6.50 -0.88
N THR A 80 -24.98 7.13 0.26
CA THR A 80 -24.53 8.50 0.54
C THR A 80 -23.15 8.59 1.16
N GLY A 81 -22.46 7.44 1.39
CA GLY A 81 -21.11 7.40 1.95
C GLY A 81 -20.68 6.02 2.39
N PHE A 82 -19.42 5.94 2.80
CA PHE A 82 -18.84 4.68 3.26
C PHE A 82 -19.55 4.19 4.53
N GLY A 83 -20.12 2.97 4.48
CA GLY A 83 -20.82 2.36 5.62
C GLY A 83 -22.30 2.69 5.74
N ASP A 84 -22.91 3.29 4.73
CA ASP A 84 -24.36 3.54 4.70
C ASP A 84 -25.13 2.21 4.64
N ARG A 85 -25.84 1.90 5.73
CA ARG A 85 -26.70 0.68 5.81
C ARG A 85 -27.89 0.70 4.86
N ARG A 86 -28.26 1.85 4.33
CA ARG A 86 -29.34 1.99 3.34
C ARG A 86 -28.88 1.72 1.91
N ALA A 87 -27.56 1.62 1.69
CA ALA A 87 -26.97 1.38 0.38
C ALA A 87 -27.50 0.10 -0.30
N GLU A 88 -27.86 -0.92 0.47
CA GLU A 88 -28.46 -2.15 -0.06
C GLU A 88 -29.88 -1.98 -0.61
N GLN A 89 -30.60 -0.94 -0.17
CA GLN A 89 -31.96 -0.62 -0.58
C GLN A 89 -32.03 0.41 -1.71
N MET A 90 -30.90 1.06 -2.00
CA MET A 90 -30.79 2.03 -3.10
C MET A 90 -30.54 1.34 -4.42
N GLN A 91 -30.71 2.09 -5.51
CA GLN A 91 -30.41 1.61 -6.85
C GLN A 91 -28.94 1.20 -6.94
N ASN A 92 -28.69 -0.06 -7.27
CA ASN A 92 -27.35 -0.60 -7.31
C ASN A 92 -26.58 -0.09 -8.53
N LEU A 93 -25.27 0.14 -8.35
CA LEU A 93 -24.36 0.35 -9.46
C LEU A 93 -24.37 -0.86 -10.41
N THR A 94 -24.33 -0.59 -11.70
CA THR A 94 -24.36 -1.60 -12.75
C THR A 94 -23.11 -1.54 -13.63
N ILE A 95 -22.87 -2.58 -14.43
CA ILE A 95 -21.81 -2.58 -15.45
C ILE A 95 -22.04 -1.46 -16.48
N ASN A 96 -23.31 -1.13 -16.77
CA ASN A 96 -23.64 -0.04 -17.70
C ASN A 96 -23.18 1.33 -17.18
N ASP A 97 -23.19 1.53 -15.86
CA ASP A 97 -22.68 2.76 -15.24
C ASP A 97 -21.16 2.82 -15.36
N ALA A 98 -20.45 1.72 -15.14
CA ALA A 98 -19.01 1.63 -15.37
C ALA A 98 -18.67 1.91 -16.86
N THR A 99 -19.44 1.38 -17.79
CA THR A 99 -19.24 1.62 -19.22
C THR A 99 -19.48 3.08 -19.59
N ALA A 100 -20.52 3.71 -19.05
CA ALA A 100 -20.81 5.12 -19.26
C ALA A 100 -19.71 6.03 -18.70
N LEU A 101 -19.15 5.70 -17.53
CA LEU A 101 -18.02 6.40 -16.95
C LEU A 101 -16.75 6.28 -17.81
N ASN A 102 -16.50 5.10 -18.36
CA ASN A 102 -15.32 4.87 -19.24
C ASN A 102 -15.37 5.68 -20.55
N GLN A 103 -16.54 6.17 -20.94
CA GLN A 103 -16.71 7.03 -22.13
C GLN A 103 -16.44 8.51 -21.86
N GLN A 104 -16.24 8.90 -20.60
CA GLN A 104 -16.00 10.30 -20.25
C GLN A 104 -14.55 10.70 -20.56
N SER A 105 -14.36 11.89 -21.13
CA SER A 105 -13.04 12.40 -21.55
C SER A 105 -12.07 12.66 -20.39
N TYR A 106 -12.58 12.84 -19.18
CA TYR A 106 -11.79 13.05 -17.96
C TYR A 106 -11.44 11.76 -17.22
N VAL A 107 -11.88 10.60 -17.75
CA VAL A 107 -11.64 9.29 -17.15
C VAL A 107 -10.58 8.55 -17.94
N GLN A 108 -9.52 8.14 -17.26
CA GLN A 108 -8.43 7.36 -17.85
C GLN A 108 -8.75 5.87 -17.88
N SER A 109 -9.30 5.35 -16.78
CA SER A 109 -9.70 3.94 -16.67
C SER A 109 -10.79 3.73 -15.62
N VAL A 110 -11.59 2.70 -15.82
CA VAL A 110 -12.69 2.30 -14.93
C VAL A 110 -12.59 0.83 -14.62
N THR A 111 -12.69 0.48 -13.34
CA THR A 111 -12.74 -0.91 -12.91
C THR A 111 -13.95 -1.14 -12.02
N PRO A 112 -14.93 -1.96 -12.48
CA PRO A 112 -15.98 -2.42 -11.60
C PRO A 112 -15.42 -3.36 -10.55
N ASN A 113 -15.89 -3.23 -9.31
CA ASN A 113 -15.47 -4.07 -8.20
C ASN A 113 -16.66 -4.86 -7.66
N SER A 114 -16.50 -6.16 -7.61
CA SER A 114 -17.40 -7.08 -6.94
C SER A 114 -16.61 -7.83 -5.87
N SER A 115 -17.22 -8.24 -4.79
CA SER A 115 -16.54 -9.00 -3.76
C SER A 115 -17.38 -10.16 -3.29
N SER A 116 -16.74 -11.27 -2.97
CA SER A 116 -17.36 -12.43 -2.36
C SER A 116 -16.45 -12.93 -1.25
N SER A 117 -17.01 -13.11 -0.08
CA SER A 117 -16.30 -13.75 1.04
C SER A 117 -16.67 -15.22 1.12
N GLY A 118 -15.72 -16.06 1.46
CA GLY A 118 -15.99 -17.49 1.49
C GLY A 118 -14.83 -18.33 1.97
N THR A 119 -14.98 -19.62 1.72
CA THR A 119 -14.01 -20.63 2.09
C THR A 119 -13.17 -21.04 0.90
N LEU A 120 -11.86 -21.00 1.08
CA LEU A 120 -10.88 -21.52 0.13
C LEU A 120 -10.37 -22.88 0.60
N ILE A 121 -10.25 -23.81 -0.32
CA ILE A 121 -9.68 -25.13 -0.07
C ILE A 121 -8.54 -25.37 -1.05
N TYR A 122 -7.39 -25.78 -0.51
CA TYR A 122 -6.26 -26.26 -1.30
C TYR A 122 -5.69 -27.52 -0.66
N GLY A 123 -5.71 -28.62 -1.39
CA GLY A 123 -5.35 -29.94 -0.82
C GLY A 123 -6.23 -30.29 0.39
N ASN A 124 -5.60 -30.50 1.53
CA ASN A 124 -6.27 -30.81 2.80
C ASN A 124 -6.47 -29.57 3.70
N GLN A 125 -6.09 -28.37 3.21
CA GLN A 125 -6.18 -27.14 3.99
C GLN A 125 -7.44 -26.38 3.63
N THR A 126 -8.07 -25.80 4.64
CA THR A 126 -9.29 -24.99 4.51
C THR A 126 -9.08 -23.64 5.16
N PHE A 127 -9.36 -22.58 4.41
CA PHE A 127 -9.23 -21.19 4.84
C PHE A 127 -10.60 -20.52 4.81
N SER A 128 -11.20 -20.31 5.98
CA SER A 128 -12.58 -19.81 6.11
C SER A 128 -12.73 -18.28 5.96
N SER A 129 -11.64 -17.54 6.08
CA SER A 129 -11.66 -16.07 6.01
C SER A 129 -10.98 -15.59 4.73
N THR A 130 -11.46 -16.03 3.57
CA THR A 130 -10.92 -15.64 2.27
C THR A 130 -11.83 -14.62 1.59
N SER A 131 -11.23 -13.52 1.11
CA SER A 131 -11.90 -12.50 0.32
C SER A 131 -11.51 -12.66 -1.15
N LEU A 132 -12.50 -12.92 -2.00
CA LEU A 132 -12.34 -12.93 -3.44
C LEU A 132 -12.85 -11.61 -4.00
N LYS A 133 -11.96 -10.81 -4.58
CA LYS A 133 -12.27 -9.54 -5.23
C LYS A 133 -12.39 -9.75 -6.73
N GLY A 134 -13.56 -9.49 -7.26
CA GLY A 134 -13.80 -9.43 -8.69
C GLY A 134 -13.49 -8.04 -9.21
N VAL A 135 -12.50 -7.95 -10.09
CA VAL A 135 -11.96 -6.67 -10.59
C VAL A 135 -11.73 -6.73 -12.10
N GLY A 136 -11.57 -5.58 -12.73
CA GLY A 136 -11.17 -5.49 -14.13
C GLY A 136 -9.67 -5.67 -14.31
N GLU A 137 -9.21 -5.83 -15.55
CA GLU A 137 -7.80 -6.02 -15.92
C GLU A 137 -6.94 -4.79 -15.55
N GLN A 138 -7.54 -3.61 -15.52
CA GLN A 138 -6.84 -2.35 -15.20
C GLN A 138 -6.71 -2.10 -13.69
N TYR A 139 -7.37 -2.90 -12.86
CA TYR A 139 -7.42 -2.70 -11.41
C TYR A 139 -6.02 -2.65 -10.77
N PHE A 140 -5.12 -3.51 -11.20
CA PHE A 140 -3.79 -3.62 -10.61
C PHE A 140 -2.94 -2.35 -10.82
N ASP A 141 -3.08 -1.73 -11.99
CA ASP A 141 -2.45 -0.44 -12.28
C ASP A 141 -3.12 0.71 -11.51
N VAL A 142 -4.45 0.72 -11.47
CA VAL A 142 -5.23 1.75 -10.77
C VAL A 142 -5.00 1.72 -9.25
N ASP A 143 -4.95 0.53 -8.65
CA ASP A 143 -4.77 0.34 -7.20
C ASP A 143 -3.29 0.23 -6.80
N GLY A 144 -2.36 0.33 -7.77
CA GLY A 144 -0.91 0.32 -7.54
C GLY A 144 -0.34 -1.02 -7.10
N LEU A 145 -1.04 -2.13 -7.38
CA LEU A 145 -0.58 -3.47 -7.08
C LEU A 145 0.43 -3.94 -8.13
N LYS A 146 1.61 -4.34 -7.69
CA LYS A 146 2.69 -4.78 -8.58
C LYS A 146 2.69 -6.28 -8.73
N LEU A 147 2.80 -6.75 -9.98
CA LEU A 147 3.00 -8.16 -10.26
C LEU A 147 4.38 -8.61 -9.74
N LYS A 148 4.39 -9.68 -8.95
CA LYS A 148 5.61 -10.29 -8.36
C LYS A 148 6.04 -11.53 -9.12
N SER A 149 5.08 -12.33 -9.56
CA SER A 149 5.35 -13.53 -10.39
C SER A 149 4.12 -13.91 -11.19
N GLY A 150 4.32 -14.63 -12.30
CA GLY A 150 3.24 -15.05 -13.20
C GLY A 150 2.75 -13.94 -14.12
N ASN A 151 1.45 -13.93 -14.41
CA ASN A 151 0.81 -12.97 -15.32
C ASN A 151 -0.45 -12.38 -14.68
N LEU A 152 -0.81 -11.16 -15.09
CA LEU A 152 -2.13 -10.60 -14.83
C LEU A 152 -3.15 -11.23 -15.80
N PHE A 153 -4.42 -11.27 -15.44
CA PHE A 153 -5.45 -11.64 -16.40
C PHE A 153 -5.72 -10.49 -17.38
N SER A 154 -6.13 -10.85 -18.57
CA SER A 154 -6.37 -9.93 -19.70
C SER A 154 -7.85 -9.52 -19.80
N ALA A 155 -8.13 -8.52 -20.64
CA ALA A 155 -9.50 -8.16 -21.01
C ALA A 155 -10.27 -9.35 -21.62
N GLN A 156 -9.57 -10.26 -22.31
CA GLN A 156 -10.17 -11.48 -22.83
C GLN A 156 -10.60 -12.44 -21.73
N ASP A 157 -9.79 -12.59 -20.67
CA ASP A 157 -10.17 -13.39 -19.50
C ASP A 157 -11.42 -12.83 -18.80
N VAL A 158 -11.55 -11.50 -18.76
CA VAL A 158 -12.75 -10.82 -18.26
C VAL A 158 -13.94 -11.12 -19.15
N ALA A 159 -13.81 -11.00 -20.48
CA ALA A 159 -14.90 -11.23 -21.43
C ALA A 159 -15.38 -12.69 -21.41
N ASP A 160 -14.47 -13.64 -21.32
CA ASP A 160 -14.76 -15.07 -21.37
C ASP A 160 -15.17 -15.67 -20.02
N ASN A 161 -15.20 -14.88 -18.95
CA ASN A 161 -15.45 -15.35 -17.57
C ASN A 161 -14.47 -16.46 -17.15
N ASN A 162 -13.19 -16.31 -17.49
CA ASN A 162 -12.19 -17.32 -17.19
C ASN A 162 -11.99 -17.50 -15.68
N GLN A 163 -11.92 -18.76 -15.25
CA GLN A 163 -11.74 -19.11 -13.83
C GLN A 163 -10.26 -19.03 -13.45
N VAL A 164 -9.71 -17.84 -13.54
CA VAL A 164 -8.34 -17.52 -13.19
C VAL A 164 -8.32 -16.55 -12.01
N ALA A 165 -7.28 -16.63 -11.21
CA ALA A 165 -7.12 -15.75 -10.06
C ALA A 165 -5.66 -15.38 -9.82
N LEU A 166 -5.46 -14.22 -9.20
CA LEU A 166 -4.20 -13.81 -8.60
C LEU A 166 -4.34 -13.85 -7.08
N ILE A 167 -3.23 -14.02 -6.39
CA ILE A 167 -3.14 -13.96 -4.93
C ILE A 167 -2.15 -12.88 -4.52
N ASP A 168 -2.33 -12.31 -3.34
CA ASP A 168 -1.32 -11.44 -2.75
C ASP A 168 -0.18 -12.25 -2.10
N GLU A 169 0.92 -11.58 -1.72
CA GLU A 169 2.07 -12.24 -1.10
C GLU A 169 1.72 -12.89 0.24
N SER A 170 0.80 -12.30 0.98
CA SER A 170 0.31 -12.85 2.27
C SER A 170 -0.48 -14.14 2.06
N ALA A 171 -1.38 -14.18 1.07
CA ALA A 171 -2.10 -15.39 0.69
C ALA A 171 -1.17 -16.48 0.17
N LYS A 172 -0.16 -16.10 -0.65
CA LYS A 172 0.87 -17.04 -1.11
C LYS A 172 1.57 -17.72 0.05
N LYS A 173 2.04 -16.95 1.04
CA LYS A 173 2.74 -17.50 2.22
C LYS A 173 1.86 -18.44 3.05
N SER A 174 0.56 -18.16 3.13
CA SER A 174 -0.39 -18.96 3.91
C SER A 174 -0.83 -20.22 3.19
N ILE A 175 -1.09 -20.15 1.88
CA ILE A 175 -1.65 -21.27 1.11
C ILE A 175 -0.52 -22.13 0.49
N PHE A 176 0.57 -21.52 0.05
CA PHE A 176 1.68 -22.14 -0.69
C PHE A 176 3.03 -21.80 -0.05
N PRO A 177 3.30 -22.14 1.22
CA PRO A 177 4.53 -21.74 1.91
C PRO A 177 5.79 -22.18 1.17
N ASP A 178 5.80 -23.41 0.66
CA ASP A 178 6.98 -24.03 0.03
C ASP A 178 6.77 -24.36 -1.45
N GLU A 179 5.64 -23.97 -2.04
CA GLU A 179 5.30 -24.32 -3.42
C GLU A 179 5.18 -23.07 -4.32
N ASN A 180 5.38 -23.30 -5.62
CA ASN A 180 5.04 -22.30 -6.62
C ASN A 180 3.52 -22.31 -6.85
N PRO A 181 2.80 -21.23 -6.60
CA PRO A 181 1.34 -21.18 -6.76
C PRO A 181 0.89 -21.15 -8.22
N ILE A 182 1.76 -20.76 -9.16
CA ILE A 182 1.39 -20.57 -10.55
C ILE A 182 0.95 -21.88 -11.19
N GLY A 183 -0.24 -21.90 -11.78
CA GLY A 183 -0.85 -23.08 -12.40
C GLY A 183 -1.61 -23.98 -11.44
N LYS A 184 -1.50 -23.76 -10.12
CA LYS A 184 -2.25 -24.54 -9.13
C LYS A 184 -3.72 -24.15 -9.13
N ILE A 185 -4.59 -25.12 -8.81
CA ILE A 185 -6.04 -24.93 -8.74
C ILE A 185 -6.44 -24.94 -7.27
N VAL A 186 -7.14 -23.89 -6.88
CA VAL A 186 -7.76 -23.76 -5.55
C VAL A 186 -9.29 -23.81 -5.69
N MET A 187 -9.99 -24.26 -4.68
CA MET A 187 -11.45 -24.29 -4.67
C MET A 187 -11.98 -23.16 -3.79
N PHE A 188 -12.63 -22.19 -4.39
CA PHE A 188 -13.32 -21.12 -3.64
C PHE A 188 -14.85 -21.35 -3.69
N ASN A 189 -15.46 -21.51 -2.53
CA ASN A 189 -16.89 -21.84 -2.42
C ASN A 189 -17.31 -22.97 -3.39
N LYS A 190 -16.52 -24.02 -3.45
CA LYS A 190 -16.69 -25.19 -4.35
C LYS A 190 -16.55 -24.88 -5.84
N ARG A 191 -15.98 -23.74 -6.21
CA ARG A 191 -15.68 -23.39 -7.61
C ARG A 191 -14.15 -23.36 -7.81
N PRO A 192 -13.65 -24.01 -8.87
CA PRO A 192 -12.21 -24.03 -9.14
C PRO A 192 -11.74 -22.68 -9.66
N LEU A 193 -10.60 -22.24 -9.18
CA LEU A 193 -9.87 -21.07 -9.66
C LEU A 193 -8.40 -21.47 -9.87
N ARG A 194 -7.86 -21.20 -11.04
CA ARG A 194 -6.46 -21.44 -11.35
C ARG A 194 -5.64 -20.19 -11.02
N ILE A 195 -4.63 -20.35 -10.20
CA ILE A 195 -3.73 -19.25 -9.86
C ILE A 195 -2.78 -19.00 -11.04
N ILE A 196 -2.78 -17.78 -11.56
CA ILE A 196 -1.94 -17.37 -12.70
C ILE A 196 -0.89 -16.33 -12.33
N GLY A 197 -0.99 -15.70 -11.17
CA GLY A 197 -0.04 -14.69 -10.74
C GLY A 197 -0.09 -14.40 -9.26
N VAL A 198 0.97 -13.75 -8.80
CA VAL A 198 1.12 -13.22 -7.43
C VAL A 198 1.36 -11.73 -7.51
N VAL A 199 0.62 -10.96 -6.75
CA VAL A 199 0.74 -9.50 -6.67
C VAL A 199 1.25 -9.07 -5.30
N SER A 200 1.76 -7.85 -5.21
CA SER A 200 2.16 -7.27 -3.93
C SER A 200 0.98 -7.15 -2.97
N ASP A 201 1.24 -7.20 -1.68
CA ASP A 201 0.25 -6.87 -0.67
C ASP A 201 -0.20 -5.41 -0.83
N LYS A 202 -1.46 -5.12 -0.52
CA LYS A 202 -1.97 -3.75 -0.52
C LYS A 202 -1.33 -2.98 0.64
N GLN A 203 -0.65 -1.88 0.32
CA GLN A 203 0.13 -1.10 1.29
C GLN A 203 -0.73 -0.35 2.33
N MET A 204 -2.00 -0.09 2.04
CA MET A 204 -2.93 0.56 2.98
C MET A 204 -3.80 -0.47 3.71
N GLY A 205 -3.59 -0.60 5.02
CA GLY A 205 -4.49 -1.39 5.87
C GLY A 205 -3.81 -2.29 6.90
N GLY A 206 -2.47 -2.31 6.99
CA GLY A 206 -1.77 -3.22 7.89
C GLY A 206 -1.86 -4.70 7.44
N PRO A 207 -1.30 -5.64 8.19
CA PRO A 207 -1.42 -7.05 7.89
C PRO A 207 -2.89 -7.47 7.95
N SER A 208 -3.48 -7.72 6.79
CA SER A 208 -4.84 -8.24 6.68
C SER A 208 -4.88 -9.66 7.25
N SER A 209 -5.77 -9.90 8.20
CA SER A 209 -6.03 -11.26 8.70
C SER A 209 -6.78 -12.13 7.69
N SER A 210 -7.27 -11.55 6.61
CA SER A 210 -7.98 -12.24 5.53
C SER A 210 -7.07 -12.41 4.31
N LEU A 211 -7.17 -13.58 3.70
CA LEU A 211 -6.50 -13.90 2.45
C LEU A 211 -7.21 -13.19 1.28
N ASN A 212 -6.47 -12.48 0.44
CA ASN A 212 -7.05 -11.78 -0.70
C ASN A 212 -6.73 -12.54 -2.00
N LEU A 213 -7.78 -12.82 -2.75
CA LEU A 213 -7.71 -13.29 -4.12
C LEU A 213 -8.33 -12.25 -5.05
N TYR A 214 -7.83 -12.18 -6.26
CA TYR A 214 -8.31 -11.29 -7.31
C TYR A 214 -8.68 -12.11 -8.55
N ALA A 215 -9.88 -11.97 -9.03
CA ALA A 215 -10.36 -12.66 -10.24
C ALA A 215 -11.11 -11.66 -11.15
N PRO A 216 -11.36 -11.99 -12.42
CA PRO A 216 -12.21 -11.16 -13.26
C PRO A 216 -13.58 -10.93 -12.61
N TYR A 217 -14.06 -9.69 -12.57
CA TYR A 217 -15.35 -9.38 -11.95
C TYR A 217 -16.50 -10.15 -12.59
N THR A 218 -16.41 -10.41 -13.88
CA THR A 218 -17.39 -11.22 -14.63
C THR A 218 -17.43 -12.66 -14.13
N THR A 219 -16.27 -13.24 -13.84
CA THR A 219 -16.17 -14.58 -13.25
C THR A 219 -16.80 -14.63 -11.85
N VAL A 220 -16.48 -13.63 -11.01
CA VAL A 220 -17.04 -13.57 -9.65
C VAL A 220 -18.57 -13.41 -9.72
N MET A 221 -19.07 -12.52 -10.57
CA MET A 221 -20.51 -12.26 -10.70
C MET A 221 -21.28 -13.44 -11.30
N ASN A 222 -20.77 -14.00 -12.40
CA ASN A 222 -21.52 -14.99 -13.18
C ASN A 222 -21.33 -16.43 -12.68
N ARG A 223 -20.15 -16.76 -12.13
CA ARG A 223 -19.78 -18.14 -11.78
C ARG A 223 -19.69 -18.40 -10.28
N ILE A 224 -19.41 -17.38 -9.49
CA ILE A 224 -19.17 -17.53 -8.04
C ILE A 224 -20.40 -17.04 -7.23
N SER A 225 -20.73 -15.75 -7.31
CA SER A 225 -21.80 -15.16 -6.51
C SER A 225 -23.18 -15.30 -7.13
N GLY A 226 -23.26 -15.41 -8.45
CA GLY A 226 -24.52 -15.37 -9.19
C GLY A 226 -25.25 -14.02 -9.13
N SER A 227 -24.62 -13.00 -8.58
CA SER A 227 -25.17 -11.66 -8.41
C SER A 227 -24.61 -10.71 -9.46
N LYS A 228 -25.50 -9.96 -10.14
CA LYS A 228 -25.13 -8.91 -11.09
C LYS A 228 -24.82 -7.57 -10.42
N LYS A 229 -24.82 -7.52 -9.10
CA LYS A 229 -24.56 -6.30 -8.33
C LYS A 229 -23.07 -6.00 -8.27
N ILE A 230 -22.71 -4.76 -8.51
CA ILE A 230 -21.37 -4.22 -8.32
C ILE A 230 -21.35 -3.52 -6.98
N GLY A 231 -20.33 -3.81 -6.15
CA GLY A 231 -20.18 -3.18 -4.84
C GLY A 231 -19.64 -1.76 -4.93
N SER A 232 -18.77 -1.52 -5.90
CA SER A 232 -18.20 -0.21 -6.16
C SER A 232 -17.62 -0.13 -7.57
N ILE A 233 -17.35 1.08 -8.03
CA ILE A 233 -16.63 1.34 -9.28
C ILE A 233 -15.41 2.20 -8.91
N THR A 234 -14.21 1.74 -9.25
CA THR A 234 -13.01 2.54 -9.10
C THR A 234 -12.69 3.21 -10.43
N VAL A 235 -12.48 4.52 -10.39
CA VAL A 235 -12.23 5.36 -11.56
C VAL A 235 -10.88 6.04 -11.37
N LYS A 236 -10.00 5.92 -12.35
CA LYS A 236 -8.78 6.72 -12.45
C LYS A 236 -9.06 7.91 -13.36
N ILE A 237 -8.88 9.09 -12.82
CA ILE A 237 -9.08 10.36 -13.51
C ILE A 237 -7.77 10.74 -14.20
N ASP A 238 -7.86 11.40 -15.34
CA ASP A 238 -6.70 11.97 -16.02
C ASP A 238 -6.02 13.01 -15.13
N ASP A 239 -4.71 12.91 -14.96
CA ASP A 239 -3.91 13.78 -14.09
C ASP A 239 -3.97 15.25 -14.49
N SER A 240 -4.38 15.58 -15.71
CA SER A 240 -4.58 16.93 -16.22
C SER A 240 -5.89 17.58 -15.75
N VAL A 241 -6.82 16.80 -15.20
CA VAL A 241 -8.16 17.26 -14.81
C VAL A 241 -8.26 17.46 -13.31
N ASN A 242 -8.86 18.58 -12.89
CA ASN A 242 -9.12 18.83 -11.48
C ASN A 242 -10.13 17.78 -10.92
N THR A 243 -9.72 17.11 -9.86
CA THR A 243 -10.50 16.03 -9.20
C THR A 243 -11.91 16.49 -8.82
N THR A 244 -12.08 17.73 -8.36
CA THR A 244 -13.39 18.28 -8.00
C THR A 244 -14.33 18.42 -9.19
N VAL A 245 -13.78 18.76 -10.37
CA VAL A 245 -14.57 18.87 -11.60
C VAL A 245 -15.02 17.49 -12.07
N ALA A 246 -14.12 16.51 -12.01
CA ALA A 246 -14.42 15.12 -12.35
C ALA A 246 -15.47 14.53 -11.40
N GLU A 247 -15.37 14.79 -10.09
CA GLU A 247 -16.34 14.35 -9.08
C GLU A 247 -17.74 14.88 -9.38
N LYS A 248 -17.87 16.16 -9.72
CA LYS A 248 -19.15 16.74 -10.13
C LYS A 248 -19.71 16.06 -11.38
N GLY A 249 -18.88 15.87 -12.41
CA GLY A 249 -19.30 15.22 -13.66
C GLY A 249 -19.77 13.78 -13.44
N ILE A 250 -19.07 13.02 -12.60
CA ILE A 250 -19.44 11.65 -12.22
C ILE A 250 -20.77 11.65 -11.46
N THR A 251 -20.93 12.54 -10.50
CA THR A 251 -22.15 12.64 -9.69
C THR A 251 -23.36 13.00 -10.55
N GLU A 252 -23.24 13.97 -11.45
CA GLU A 252 -24.30 14.36 -12.38
C GLU A 252 -24.67 13.21 -13.31
N LEU A 253 -23.66 12.54 -13.91
CA LEU A 253 -23.89 11.41 -14.81
C LEU A 253 -24.67 10.27 -14.14
N LEU A 254 -24.28 9.91 -12.90
CA LEU A 254 -24.90 8.80 -12.16
C LEU A 254 -26.26 9.18 -11.57
N THR A 255 -26.52 10.45 -11.28
CA THR A 255 -27.81 10.92 -10.80
C THR A 255 -28.88 10.96 -11.89
N MET A 256 -28.48 11.07 -13.15
CA MET A 256 -29.39 11.08 -14.31
C MET A 256 -29.76 9.68 -14.80
N ARG A 257 -29.19 8.62 -14.24
CA ARG A 257 -29.37 7.22 -14.66
C ARG A 257 -30.14 6.42 -13.62
#